data_721e14c1a06b9f5d36e4de3b97fb8989
#
_entry.id   721e14c1a06b9f5d36e4de3b97fb8989
#
_cell.length_a   1.000
_cell.length_b   1.000
_cell.length_c   1.000
_cell.angle_alpha   90.00
_cell.angle_beta   90.00
_cell.angle_gamma   90.00
#
_symmetry.space_group_name_H-M   'P 1'
#
loop_
_entity.id
_entity.type
_entity.pdbx_description
1 polymer ?
#
loop_
_entity_poly.entity_id
_entity_poly.type
_entity_poly.pdbx_seq_one_letter_code
_entity_poly.pdbx_strand_id
1 'polypeptide(L)'
;MKTVKILYTEGNGSFEEKDFELPAIGPNQIRVQTKMTGVCRSDIDMMNGKFGPLPLEMQGHEGLGEVLEIGEDIKDVEEGDLVATRGEPAYADEYNANFGTYVKVPRLDPKYIIEPVACGLNVVMQDESQFEKRNTKGAKLLIIGSGFLAWVVYQYLTAHYFFKIDVIGQSNKERWGDKLKTEFDNEYDI
;
A
#
# COMPACT_ATOMS: atom_id res chain seq x y z
N MET A 1 22.71 15.58 -7.07
CA MET A 1 21.40 15.97 -6.50
C MET A 1 20.61 16.66 -7.59
N LYS A 2 19.32 16.48 -7.61
CA LYS A 2 18.39 17.06 -8.61
C LYS A 2 17.23 17.69 -7.84
N THR A 3 16.87 18.93 -8.17
CA THR A 3 15.68 19.56 -7.58
C THR A 3 14.44 19.08 -8.31
N VAL A 4 13.45 18.60 -7.57
CA VAL A 4 12.14 18.15 -8.05
C VAL A 4 11.04 18.83 -7.25
N LYS A 5 9.81 18.82 -7.77
CA LYS A 5 8.64 19.28 -7.01
C LYS A 5 8.04 18.16 -6.20
N ILE A 6 7.56 18.50 -5.00
CA ILE A 6 6.87 17.60 -4.08
C ILE A 6 5.63 18.27 -3.50
N LEU A 7 4.56 17.51 -3.30
CA LEU A 7 3.43 17.94 -2.47
C LEU A 7 3.74 17.61 -1.01
N TYR A 8 3.71 18.62 -0.18
CA TYR A 8 4.07 18.57 1.23
C TYR A 8 2.97 19.12 2.12
N THR A 9 2.84 18.58 3.32
CA THR A 9 1.94 19.12 4.35
C THR A 9 2.66 19.34 5.67
N GLU A 10 2.37 20.45 6.31
CA GLU A 10 2.80 20.77 7.69
C GLU A 10 1.81 20.26 8.74
N GLY A 11 0.77 19.54 8.32
CA GLY A 11 -0.30 19.09 9.22
C GLY A 11 -1.33 20.18 9.55
N ASN A 12 -1.48 21.16 8.68
CA ASN A 12 -2.35 22.33 8.81
C ASN A 12 -3.65 22.23 8.02
N GLY A 13 -3.98 21.06 7.51
CA GLY A 13 -5.19 20.80 6.73
C GLY A 13 -5.02 20.99 5.22
N SER A 14 -3.81 21.24 4.72
CA SER A 14 -3.54 21.44 3.30
C SER A 14 -2.23 20.83 2.85
N PHE A 15 -2.11 20.60 1.55
CA PHE A 15 -0.85 20.33 0.87
C PHE A 15 -0.41 21.56 0.08
N GLU A 16 0.90 21.76 -0.01
CA GLU A 16 1.54 22.78 -0.82
C GLU A 16 2.69 22.20 -1.62
N GLU A 17 3.00 22.79 -2.77
CA GLU A 17 4.16 22.41 -3.58
C GLU A 17 5.43 23.03 -2.99
N LYS A 18 6.48 22.21 -2.85
CA LYS A 18 7.82 22.64 -2.41
C LYS A 18 8.89 22.09 -3.33
N ASP A 19 10.04 22.72 -3.34
CA ASP A 19 11.25 22.17 -3.94
C ASP A 19 11.86 21.12 -3.00
N PHE A 20 12.27 20.00 -3.56
CA PHE A 20 12.91 18.91 -2.85
C PHE A 20 14.21 18.52 -3.55
N GLU A 21 15.31 18.50 -2.80
CA GLU A 21 16.62 18.07 -3.31
C GLU A 21 16.70 16.54 -3.27
N LEU A 22 16.36 15.92 -4.41
CA LEU A 22 16.39 14.48 -4.55
C LEU A 22 17.85 13.98 -4.59
N PRO A 23 18.25 13.07 -3.69
CA PRO A 23 19.59 12.49 -3.70
C PRO A 23 19.89 11.75 -5.00
N ALA A 24 21.19 11.59 -5.33
CA ALA A 24 21.59 10.64 -6.36
C ALA A 24 21.16 9.22 -5.95
N ILE A 25 20.85 8.36 -6.92
CA ILE A 25 20.52 6.97 -6.62
C ILE A 25 21.73 6.24 -6.04
N GLY A 26 21.45 5.34 -5.10
CA GLY A 26 22.44 4.38 -4.62
C GLY A 26 22.51 3.14 -5.52
N PRO A 27 23.49 2.24 -5.29
CA PRO A 27 23.69 1.04 -6.11
C PRO A 27 22.47 0.11 -6.14
N ASN A 28 21.71 0.04 -5.06
CA ASN A 28 20.51 -0.80 -4.89
C ASN A 28 19.19 -0.01 -5.04
N GLN A 29 19.19 1.07 -5.79
CA GLN A 29 18.01 1.92 -5.99
C GLN A 29 17.70 2.10 -7.47
N ILE A 30 16.43 2.42 -7.72
CA ILE A 30 15.96 2.93 -8.99
C ILE A 30 15.41 4.34 -8.80
N ARG A 31 15.51 5.17 -9.85
CA ARG A 31 14.79 6.45 -9.92
C ARG A 31 13.50 6.24 -10.68
N VAL A 32 12.41 6.70 -10.12
CA VAL A 32 11.08 6.57 -10.71
C VAL A 32 10.49 7.94 -10.98
N GLN A 33 10.00 8.15 -12.20
CA GLN A 33 9.14 9.27 -12.54
C GLN A 33 7.71 8.94 -12.13
N THR A 34 7.13 9.72 -11.26
CA THR A 34 5.74 9.55 -10.82
C THR A 34 4.78 9.77 -11.99
N LYS A 35 3.93 8.81 -12.27
CA LYS A 35 2.82 8.93 -13.23
C LYS A 35 1.46 8.94 -12.52
N MET A 36 1.36 8.20 -11.44
CA MET A 36 0.19 8.14 -10.54
C MET A 36 0.66 7.84 -9.13
N THR A 37 -0.13 8.25 -8.16
CA THR A 37 0.07 7.86 -6.77
C THR A 37 -1.29 7.66 -6.09
N GLY A 38 -1.36 6.70 -5.18
CA GLY A 38 -2.52 6.53 -4.30
C GLY A 38 -2.52 7.56 -3.18
N VAL A 39 -3.66 7.67 -2.52
CA VAL A 39 -3.83 8.48 -1.30
C VAL A 39 -4.29 7.56 -0.18
N CYS A 40 -3.40 7.32 0.76
CA CYS A 40 -3.65 6.50 1.94
C CYS A 40 -4.41 7.31 3.01
N ARG A 41 -5.05 6.60 3.93
CA ARG A 41 -5.63 7.23 5.11
C ARG A 41 -4.57 7.94 5.96
N SER A 42 -3.35 7.40 6.02
CA SER A 42 -2.24 8.02 6.73
C SER A 42 -1.87 9.39 6.17
N ASP A 43 -1.97 9.59 4.84
CA ASP A 43 -1.70 10.90 4.24
C ASP A 43 -2.72 11.95 4.68
N ILE A 44 -3.99 11.55 4.78
CA ILE A 44 -5.05 12.41 5.32
C ILE A 44 -4.82 12.72 6.80
N ASP A 45 -4.36 11.74 7.57
CA ASP A 45 -4.06 11.91 8.98
C ASP A 45 -2.80 12.77 9.19
N MET A 46 -1.79 12.68 8.29
CA MET A 46 -0.66 13.61 8.20
C MET A 46 -1.13 15.04 7.92
N MET A 47 -1.94 15.22 6.89
CA MET A 47 -2.49 16.53 6.53
C MET A 47 -3.24 17.19 7.70
N ASN A 48 -3.92 16.39 8.52
CA ASN A 48 -4.64 16.86 9.71
C ASN A 48 -3.75 16.95 10.97
N GLY A 49 -2.45 16.81 10.85
CA GLY A 49 -1.50 17.00 11.95
C GLY A 49 -1.46 15.89 13.00
N LYS A 50 -2.04 14.72 12.75
CA LYS A 50 -2.09 13.64 13.75
C LYS A 50 -0.73 13.01 14.05
N PHE A 51 0.22 13.12 13.13
CA PHE A 51 1.59 12.61 13.31
C PHE A 51 2.60 13.71 13.69
N GLY A 52 2.16 14.96 13.76
CA GLY A 52 3.07 16.11 13.85
C GLY A 52 3.76 16.39 12.51
N PRO A 53 4.73 17.33 12.48
CA PRO A 53 5.47 17.63 11.26
C PRO A 53 6.37 16.45 10.86
N LEU A 54 6.28 16.04 9.60
CA LEU A 54 7.09 14.98 9.02
C LEU A 54 8.06 15.54 7.97
N PRO A 55 9.21 14.89 7.75
CA PRO A 55 10.15 15.30 6.72
C PRO A 55 9.53 15.28 5.30
N LEU A 56 10.10 16.10 4.39
CA LEU A 56 9.68 16.15 2.99
C LEU A 56 9.73 14.77 2.30
N GLU A 57 10.75 13.98 2.61
CA GLU A 57 10.98 12.65 2.06
C GLU A 57 9.95 11.59 2.47
N MET A 58 9.03 11.91 3.37
CA MET A 58 7.99 10.97 3.83
C MET A 58 6.59 11.28 3.24
N GLN A 59 6.51 11.98 2.13
CA GLN A 59 5.23 12.41 1.55
C GLN A 59 4.79 11.48 0.41
N GLY A 60 3.77 10.67 0.67
CA GLY A 60 3.24 9.68 -0.27
C GLY A 60 4.08 8.40 -0.35
N HIS A 61 3.42 7.26 -0.50
CA HIS A 61 4.08 5.96 -0.49
C HIS A 61 3.44 4.90 -1.40
N GLU A 62 2.42 5.26 -2.16
CA GLU A 62 1.67 4.37 -3.06
C GLU A 62 1.95 4.73 -4.54
N GLY A 63 3.22 4.66 -4.96
CA GLY A 63 3.66 5.14 -6.26
C GLY A 63 3.40 4.17 -7.40
N LEU A 64 3.16 4.72 -8.59
CA LEU A 64 3.15 4.04 -9.88
C LEU A 64 3.84 4.94 -10.91
N GLY A 65 4.88 4.45 -11.55
CA GLY A 65 5.68 5.30 -12.43
C GLY A 65 6.56 4.54 -13.40
N GLU A 66 7.46 5.28 -14.03
CA GLU A 66 8.41 4.80 -15.03
C GLU A 66 9.83 4.90 -14.48
N VAL A 67 10.62 3.86 -14.67
CA VAL A 67 12.02 3.83 -14.27
C VAL A 67 12.83 4.75 -15.18
N LEU A 68 13.50 5.74 -14.58
CA LEU A 68 14.36 6.69 -15.30
C LEU A 68 15.85 6.35 -15.22
N GLU A 69 16.27 5.70 -14.12
CA GLU A 69 17.67 5.42 -13.82
C GLU A 69 17.72 4.20 -12.90
N ILE A 70 18.73 3.35 -13.07
CA ILE A 70 18.95 2.16 -12.23
C ILE A 70 20.34 2.21 -11.60
N GLY A 71 20.42 1.77 -10.33
CA GLY A 71 21.70 1.57 -9.64
C GLY A 71 22.45 0.36 -10.18
N GLU A 72 23.77 0.32 -9.98
CA GLU A 72 24.67 -0.67 -10.56
C GLU A 72 24.36 -2.14 -10.17
N ASP A 73 23.72 -2.34 -9.01
CA ASP A 73 23.33 -3.66 -8.50
C ASP A 73 21.92 -4.11 -8.93
N ILE A 74 21.14 -3.23 -9.54
CA ILE A 74 19.79 -3.54 -10.04
C ILE A 74 19.88 -4.39 -11.31
N LYS A 75 19.14 -5.53 -11.34
CA LYS A 75 19.17 -6.50 -12.46
C LYS A 75 17.78 -6.96 -12.89
N ASP A 76 16.74 -6.56 -12.20
CA ASP A 76 15.36 -7.05 -12.36
C ASP A 76 14.46 -6.07 -13.14
N VAL A 77 14.93 -4.85 -13.34
CA VAL A 77 14.26 -3.81 -14.14
C VAL A 77 15.26 -3.07 -15.01
N GLU A 78 14.77 -2.37 -16.03
CA GLU A 78 15.54 -1.49 -16.92
C GLU A 78 14.87 -0.12 -17.07
N GLU A 79 15.60 0.86 -17.58
CA GLU A 79 15.06 2.19 -17.87
C GLU A 79 13.88 2.08 -18.86
N GLY A 80 12.80 2.80 -18.57
CA GLY A 80 11.55 2.73 -19.32
C GLY A 80 10.54 1.68 -18.80
N ASP A 81 10.96 0.78 -17.90
CA ASP A 81 10.00 -0.14 -17.27
C ASP A 81 8.98 0.63 -16.42
N LEU A 82 7.77 0.09 -16.40
CA LEU A 82 6.72 0.58 -15.52
C LEU A 82 6.72 -0.20 -14.21
N VAL A 83 6.68 0.52 -13.08
CA VAL A 83 6.76 -0.08 -11.76
C VAL A 83 5.71 0.51 -10.82
N ALA A 84 5.15 -0.37 -9.98
CA ALA A 84 4.45 0.04 -8.78
C ALA A 84 5.42 -0.05 -7.59
N THR A 85 5.37 0.91 -6.71
CA THR A 85 6.37 1.04 -5.65
C THR A 85 5.74 1.29 -4.29
N ARG A 86 6.46 0.88 -3.26
CA ARG A 86 6.44 1.51 -1.95
C ARG A 86 7.70 2.37 -1.83
N GLY A 87 7.70 3.49 -2.54
CA GLY A 87 8.82 4.45 -2.57
C GLY A 87 8.38 5.79 -2.00
N GLU A 88 9.22 6.42 -1.24
CA GLU A 88 8.99 7.73 -0.64
C GLU A 88 10.07 8.71 -1.16
N PRO A 89 9.71 9.93 -1.50
CA PRO A 89 8.36 10.53 -1.50
C PRO A 89 7.62 10.33 -2.84
N ALA A 90 6.59 9.49 -2.88
CA ALA A 90 5.81 9.27 -4.10
C ALA A 90 4.93 10.46 -4.53
N TYR A 91 4.80 11.49 -3.68
CA TYR A 91 4.17 12.77 -4.04
C TYR A 91 5.13 13.76 -4.72
N ALA A 92 6.34 13.31 -5.06
CA ALA A 92 7.27 14.09 -5.86
C ALA A 92 7.17 13.74 -7.35
N ASP A 93 7.62 14.65 -8.23
CA ASP A 93 7.74 14.37 -9.67
C ASP A 93 8.60 13.14 -9.95
N GLU A 94 9.65 12.99 -9.15
CA GLU A 94 10.55 11.84 -9.17
C GLU A 94 10.96 11.47 -7.74
N TYR A 95 11.22 10.19 -7.52
CA TYR A 95 11.71 9.67 -6.23
C TYR A 95 12.61 8.45 -6.44
N ASN A 96 13.34 8.08 -5.38
CA ASN A 96 14.16 6.87 -5.36
C ASN A 96 13.38 5.74 -4.67
N ALA A 97 13.40 4.56 -5.26
CA ALA A 97 12.86 3.34 -4.64
C ALA A 97 13.97 2.32 -4.45
N ASN A 98 13.99 1.67 -3.28
CA ASN A 98 14.96 0.65 -2.95
C ASN A 98 14.64 -0.69 -3.61
N PHE A 99 15.65 -1.50 -3.87
CA PHE A 99 15.46 -2.90 -4.26
C PHE A 99 14.51 -3.61 -3.27
N GLY A 100 13.57 -4.37 -3.82
CA GLY A 100 12.57 -5.08 -3.03
C GLY A 100 11.35 -4.24 -2.60
N THR A 101 11.31 -2.94 -2.95
CA THR A 101 10.14 -2.08 -2.67
C THR A 101 9.37 -1.70 -3.94
N TYR A 102 9.63 -2.37 -5.05
CA TYR A 102 8.93 -2.18 -6.31
C TYR A 102 8.68 -3.50 -7.03
N VAL A 103 7.76 -3.46 -7.98
CA VAL A 103 7.45 -4.58 -8.88
C VAL A 103 7.08 -4.05 -10.27
N LYS A 104 7.53 -4.73 -11.33
CA LYS A 104 7.14 -4.41 -12.72
C LYS A 104 5.64 -4.57 -12.92
N VAL A 105 5.06 -3.65 -13.65
CA VAL A 105 3.64 -3.69 -14.04
C VAL A 105 3.51 -3.55 -15.56
N PRO A 106 2.47 -4.14 -16.19
CA PRO A 106 2.38 -4.20 -17.64
C PRO A 106 1.89 -2.88 -18.28
N ARG A 107 1.32 -1.96 -17.51
CA ARG A 107 0.80 -0.68 -17.97
C ARG A 107 0.49 0.25 -16.81
N LEU A 108 0.36 1.53 -17.11
CA LEU A 108 -0.14 2.54 -16.17
C LEU A 108 -1.67 2.42 -16.04
N ASP A 109 -2.11 1.86 -14.92
CA ASP A 109 -3.52 1.66 -14.60
C ASP A 109 -3.65 1.72 -13.06
N PRO A 110 -4.56 2.50 -12.48
CA PRO A 110 -4.69 2.65 -11.02
C PRO A 110 -4.81 1.33 -10.25
N LYS A 111 -5.30 0.26 -10.89
CA LYS A 111 -5.38 -1.08 -10.27
C LYS A 111 -4.02 -1.69 -9.95
N TYR A 112 -2.94 -1.16 -10.52
CA TYR A 112 -1.57 -1.58 -10.23
C TYR A 112 -0.89 -0.73 -9.15
N ILE A 113 -1.59 0.16 -8.49
CA ILE A 113 -1.14 0.74 -7.22
C ILE A 113 -1.31 -0.34 -6.16
N ILE A 114 -0.25 -1.12 -5.93
CA ILE A 114 -0.31 -2.39 -5.18
C ILE A 114 0.13 -2.29 -3.73
N GLU A 115 0.66 -1.15 -3.29
CA GLU A 115 1.10 -0.98 -1.90
C GLU A 115 -0.03 -1.30 -0.90
N PRO A 116 -1.29 -0.82 -1.08
CA PRO A 116 -2.38 -1.18 -0.18
C PRO A 116 -2.72 -2.68 -0.16
N VAL A 117 -2.47 -3.38 -1.29
CA VAL A 117 -2.63 -4.85 -1.34
C VAL A 117 -1.56 -5.51 -0.49
N ALA A 118 -0.30 -5.06 -0.61
CA ALA A 118 0.80 -5.57 0.21
C ALA A 118 0.54 -5.36 1.71
N CYS A 119 0.00 -4.19 2.10
CA CYS A 119 -0.44 -3.93 3.46
C CYS A 119 -1.50 -4.93 3.94
N GLY A 120 -2.51 -5.21 3.12
CA GLY A 120 -3.54 -6.20 3.45
C GLY A 120 -2.98 -7.62 3.59
N LEU A 121 -2.07 -8.04 2.70
CA LEU A 121 -1.42 -9.35 2.78
C LEU A 121 -0.52 -9.46 4.01
N ASN A 122 0.19 -8.40 4.36
CA ASN A 122 1.08 -8.38 5.52
C ASN A 122 0.33 -8.68 6.85
N VAL A 123 -0.96 -8.32 6.94
CA VAL A 123 -1.80 -8.67 8.11
C VAL A 123 -1.83 -10.18 8.34
N VAL A 124 -1.95 -10.98 7.27
CA VAL A 124 -1.97 -12.44 7.39
C VAL A 124 -0.55 -13.01 7.57
N MET A 125 0.42 -12.48 6.81
CA MET A 125 1.79 -12.99 6.82
C MET A 125 2.52 -12.78 8.15
N GLN A 126 2.17 -11.73 8.91
CA GLN A 126 2.74 -11.48 10.24
C GLN A 126 2.45 -12.61 11.24
N ASP A 127 1.33 -13.31 11.06
CA ASP A 127 0.92 -14.39 11.98
C ASP A 127 0.43 -15.65 11.23
N GLU A 128 1.05 -15.93 10.09
CA GLU A 128 0.68 -17.04 9.19
C GLU A 128 0.56 -18.37 9.95
N SER A 129 1.46 -18.60 10.89
CA SER A 129 1.46 -19.82 11.70
C SER A 129 0.16 -20.02 12.52
N GLN A 130 -0.52 -18.97 12.91
CA GLN A 130 -1.81 -19.04 13.63
C GLN A 130 -2.94 -19.40 12.68
N PHE A 131 -2.91 -18.84 11.47
CA PHE A 131 -3.87 -19.20 10.43
C PHE A 131 -3.71 -20.66 10.01
N GLU A 132 -2.48 -21.13 9.82
CA GLU A 132 -2.20 -22.53 9.49
C GLU A 132 -2.66 -23.51 10.58
N LYS A 133 -2.33 -23.24 11.84
CA LYS A 133 -2.73 -24.09 12.99
C LYS A 133 -4.23 -24.22 13.14
N ARG A 134 -4.98 -23.18 12.80
CA ARG A 134 -6.44 -23.16 12.92
C ARG A 134 -7.16 -23.45 11.61
N ASN A 135 -6.43 -23.74 10.53
CA ASN A 135 -6.98 -24.02 9.21
C ASN A 135 -7.67 -25.39 9.16
N THR A 136 -8.77 -25.53 9.85
CA THR A 136 -9.60 -26.72 9.87
C THR A 136 -10.94 -26.45 9.21
N LYS A 137 -11.54 -27.49 8.59
CA LYS A 137 -12.84 -27.37 7.92
C LYS A 137 -13.92 -26.96 8.92
N GLY A 138 -14.48 -25.78 8.73
CA GLY A 138 -15.54 -25.21 9.58
C GLY A 138 -15.06 -24.30 10.70
N ALA A 139 -13.75 -24.11 10.85
CA ALA A 139 -13.23 -23.06 11.73
C ALA A 139 -13.77 -21.70 11.31
N LYS A 140 -14.18 -20.89 12.29
CA LYS A 140 -14.81 -19.59 12.07
C LYS A 140 -13.79 -18.47 12.25
N LEU A 141 -13.77 -17.54 11.30
CA LEU A 141 -12.93 -16.35 11.33
C LEU A 141 -13.80 -15.09 11.20
N LEU A 142 -13.52 -14.09 12.03
CA LEU A 142 -14.18 -12.79 11.97
C LEU A 142 -13.23 -11.72 11.45
N ILE A 143 -13.65 -11.02 10.40
CA ILE A 143 -13.01 -9.79 9.92
C ILE A 143 -13.85 -8.60 10.41
N ILE A 144 -13.23 -7.74 11.22
CA ILE A 144 -13.85 -6.50 11.69
C ILE A 144 -13.38 -5.34 10.81
N GLY A 145 -14.30 -4.82 10.01
CA GLY A 145 -14.09 -3.78 9.01
C GLY A 145 -14.56 -4.22 7.63
N SER A 146 -14.99 -3.29 6.82
CA SER A 146 -15.53 -3.54 5.46
C SER A 146 -14.83 -2.69 4.38
N GLY A 147 -13.65 -2.14 4.70
CA GLY A 147 -12.83 -1.35 3.79
C GLY A 147 -12.05 -2.20 2.79
N PHE A 148 -11.15 -1.54 2.05
CA PHE A 148 -10.32 -2.18 1.03
C PHE A 148 -9.38 -3.25 1.62
N LEU A 149 -8.70 -2.94 2.74
CA LEU A 149 -7.79 -3.91 3.38
C LEU A 149 -8.52 -5.16 3.84
N ALA A 150 -9.71 -5.01 4.45
CA ALA A 150 -10.55 -6.15 4.82
C ALA A 150 -10.92 -7.02 3.61
N TRP A 151 -11.17 -6.39 2.45
CA TRP A 151 -11.44 -7.10 1.21
C TRP A 151 -10.22 -7.89 0.72
N VAL A 152 -9.02 -7.31 0.76
CA VAL A 152 -7.77 -8.00 0.39
C VAL A 152 -7.54 -9.21 1.29
N VAL A 153 -7.64 -9.03 2.61
CA VAL A 153 -7.51 -10.13 3.60
C VAL A 153 -8.54 -11.22 3.33
N TYR A 154 -9.81 -10.86 3.13
CA TYR A 154 -10.88 -11.81 2.82
C TYR A 154 -10.58 -12.63 1.56
N GLN A 155 -10.17 -11.99 0.47
CA GLN A 155 -9.83 -12.66 -0.79
C GLN A 155 -8.68 -13.64 -0.61
N TYR A 156 -7.62 -13.21 0.06
CA TYR A 156 -6.46 -14.06 0.33
C TYR A 156 -6.85 -15.28 1.18
N LEU A 157 -7.52 -15.05 2.31
CA LEU A 157 -7.92 -16.13 3.22
C LEU A 157 -8.87 -17.12 2.55
N THR A 158 -9.81 -16.63 1.74
CA THR A 158 -10.75 -17.51 1.01
C THR A 158 -10.03 -18.36 -0.05
N ALA A 159 -8.96 -17.85 -0.66
CA ALA A 159 -8.20 -18.56 -1.68
C ALA A 159 -7.25 -19.62 -1.09
N HIS A 160 -6.75 -19.43 0.12
CA HIS A 160 -5.66 -20.23 0.70
C HIS A 160 -6.06 -21.09 1.90
N TYR A 161 -7.22 -20.81 2.53
CA TYR A 161 -7.63 -21.46 3.78
C TYR A 161 -9.09 -21.95 3.71
N PHE A 162 -9.46 -22.83 4.64
CA PHE A 162 -10.80 -23.46 4.72
C PHE A 162 -11.74 -22.77 5.71
N PHE A 163 -11.44 -21.56 6.15
CA PHE A 163 -12.25 -20.84 7.12
C PHE A 163 -13.66 -20.50 6.63
N LYS A 164 -14.61 -20.55 7.54
CA LYS A 164 -15.89 -19.89 7.38
C LYS A 164 -15.75 -18.45 7.85
N ILE A 165 -15.68 -17.51 6.90
CA ILE A 165 -15.35 -16.11 7.18
C ILE A 165 -16.62 -15.28 7.25
N ASP A 166 -16.83 -14.63 8.40
CA ASP A 166 -17.81 -13.57 8.58
C ASP A 166 -17.10 -12.20 8.54
N VAL A 167 -17.78 -11.22 7.95
CA VAL A 167 -17.27 -9.85 7.85
C VAL A 167 -18.30 -8.92 8.47
N ILE A 168 -17.86 -8.06 9.40
CA ILE A 168 -18.72 -7.05 10.01
C ILE A 168 -18.20 -5.65 9.72
N GLY A 169 -19.10 -4.73 9.36
CA GLY A 169 -18.75 -3.34 9.07
C GLY A 169 -19.95 -2.49 8.71
N GLN A 170 -19.72 -1.19 8.58
CA GLN A 170 -20.81 -0.22 8.34
C GLN A 170 -20.85 0.33 6.91
N SER A 171 -19.84 0.04 6.09
CA SER A 171 -19.68 0.63 4.75
C SER A 171 -19.47 -0.42 3.67
N ASN A 172 -19.44 0.02 2.40
CA ASN A 172 -19.14 -0.81 1.24
C ASN A 172 -20.08 -2.01 1.03
N LYS A 173 -21.36 -1.86 1.33
CA LYS A 173 -22.40 -2.90 1.15
C LYS A 173 -22.43 -3.46 -0.27
N GLU A 174 -22.21 -2.63 -1.27
CA GLU A 174 -22.17 -3.03 -2.68
C GLU A 174 -21.06 -4.05 -2.98
N ARG A 175 -19.89 -3.87 -2.34
CA ARG A 175 -18.75 -4.80 -2.50
C ARG A 175 -18.99 -6.15 -1.85
N TRP A 176 -19.62 -6.14 -0.68
CA TRP A 176 -19.76 -7.32 0.17
C TRP A 176 -21.04 -8.11 -0.08
N GLY A 177 -22.12 -7.42 -0.48
CA GLY A 177 -23.46 -8.04 -0.61
C GLY A 177 -23.89 -8.71 0.71
N ASP A 178 -24.39 -9.94 0.60
CA ASP A 178 -24.86 -10.73 1.75
C ASP A 178 -23.76 -11.23 2.68
N LYS A 179 -22.48 -11.03 2.33
CA LYS A 179 -21.32 -11.38 3.18
C LYS A 179 -21.14 -10.41 4.34
N LEU A 180 -21.66 -9.17 4.21
CA LEU A 180 -21.56 -8.18 5.27
C LEU A 180 -22.64 -8.44 6.31
N LYS A 181 -22.20 -8.76 7.51
CA LYS A 181 -23.07 -9.00 8.67
C LYS A 181 -23.26 -7.72 9.49
N THR A 182 -24.42 -7.57 10.11
CA THR A 182 -24.70 -6.53 11.09
C THR A 182 -24.55 -7.02 12.52
N GLU A 183 -24.60 -8.33 12.71
CA GLU A 183 -24.46 -9.02 13.98
C GLU A 183 -23.49 -10.20 13.79
N PHE A 184 -22.83 -10.62 14.84
CA PHE A 184 -21.89 -11.73 14.83
C PHE A 184 -22.11 -12.64 16.06
N ASP A 185 -21.80 -13.90 15.88
CA ASP A 185 -21.78 -14.88 16.97
C ASP A 185 -20.62 -14.57 17.92
N ASN A 186 -20.71 -15.02 19.16
CA ASN A 186 -19.65 -14.79 20.15
C ASN A 186 -18.51 -15.82 20.09
N GLU A 187 -18.52 -16.71 19.12
CA GLU A 187 -17.56 -17.82 19.03
C GLU A 187 -16.87 -17.82 17.67
N TYR A 188 -15.64 -17.27 17.65
CA TYR A 188 -14.72 -17.34 16.52
C TYR A 188 -13.39 -17.97 16.97
N ASP A 189 -12.74 -18.66 16.06
CA ASP A 189 -11.44 -19.29 16.29
C ASP A 189 -10.29 -18.30 16.07
N ILE A 190 -10.53 -17.25 15.25
CA ILE A 190 -9.62 -16.15 14.95
C ILE A 190 -10.43 -14.86 14.77
#